data_ee8000449d9b1da7324e2b30bcb8a84a
#
_entry.id   ee8000449d9b1da7324e2b30bcb8a84a
#
_cell.length_a   1.000
_cell.length_b   1.000
_cell.length_c   1.000
_cell.angle_alpha   90.00
_cell.angle_beta   90.00
_cell.angle_gamma   90.00
#
_symmetry.space_group_name_H-M   'P 1'
#
loop_
_entity.id
_entity.type
_entity.pdbx_description
1 polymer ?
#
loop_
_entity_poly.entity_id
_entity_poly.type
_entity_poly.pdbx_seq_one_letter_code
_entity_poly.pdbx_strand_id
1 'polypeptide(L)'
;LKDPNGRGIIALYLSLLEESDAAALAARVVRAWIAQDTYVGSAMADKGLLAFAVGMDDGELAGLVRAYMRDNPGRRAQFDALVRALCANGRDRALQVLLGVARRHKMAGVQATAAALAREIASERGWSDEELADRTVPTAGFDGDGLLRLSYGDREFTGRLTSDFKIEVSDGAGRTRKSLPPARSGEDAEVVRAAKKRLSAARKEAKEVLTLQSERLYEAMCASRTWPAAEWRELLAGHPLVGRLVTRLIWTATPPEGGPLTFRPTEDGALIGADDAVVELEPHAVVSLAHRARLTDEEAAAWREHLVDYGVEPLFDQLSAAVPRVAKGQTEMRDLQGHMTDTFALRGTALKRGYKRGEVLDAGTFDAYVKDFAALGLTAVLGFTGSWVPEDKMVCATTSLTFTRRGRPVPLDRVPPVLLAECRADYAALAALGPYDPDWEVSASP
;
A
#
# COMPACT_ATOMS: atom_id res chain seq x y z
N LEU A 1 3.87 -27.68 16.07
CA LEU A 1 3.60 -26.29 15.74
C LEU A 1 3.22 -25.41 16.94
N LYS A 2 2.93 -25.96 18.10
CA LYS A 2 2.90 -25.21 19.37
C LYS A 2 4.24 -25.21 20.09
N ASP A 3 5.15 -26.08 19.70
CA ASP A 3 6.47 -26.22 20.27
C ASP A 3 7.52 -25.60 19.33
N PRO A 4 8.11 -24.45 19.68
CA PRO A 4 9.18 -23.83 18.89
C PRO A 4 10.39 -24.76 18.70
N ASN A 5 10.62 -25.70 19.63
CA ASN A 5 11.71 -26.67 19.52
C ASN A 5 11.45 -27.73 18.41
N GLY A 6 10.22 -28.08 18.12
CA GLY A 6 9.86 -29.01 17.05
C GLY A 6 10.29 -28.51 15.67
N ARG A 7 10.17 -27.20 15.40
CA ARG A 7 10.64 -26.59 14.15
C ARG A 7 12.17 -26.67 14.02
N GLY A 8 12.89 -26.38 15.11
CA GLY A 8 14.33 -26.42 15.13
C GLY A 8 14.89 -27.83 14.83
N ILE A 9 14.30 -28.86 15.42
CA ILE A 9 14.70 -30.24 15.19
C ILE A 9 14.47 -30.65 13.71
N ILE A 10 13.31 -30.33 13.15
CA ILE A 10 13.02 -30.67 11.75
C ILE A 10 13.91 -29.90 10.79
N ALA A 11 14.15 -28.62 11.03
CA ALA A 11 15.09 -27.81 10.25
C ALA A 11 16.50 -28.39 10.28
N LEU A 12 16.95 -28.84 11.47
CA LEU A 12 18.24 -29.50 11.62
C LEU A 12 18.30 -30.82 10.81
N TYR A 13 17.30 -31.68 10.88
CA TYR A 13 17.28 -32.91 10.08
C TYR A 13 17.24 -32.62 8.57
N LEU A 14 16.47 -31.67 8.12
CA LEU A 14 16.43 -31.27 6.72
C LEU A 14 17.77 -30.71 6.23
N SER A 15 18.51 -30.00 7.09
CA SER A 15 19.84 -29.46 6.73
C SER A 15 20.94 -30.53 6.57
N LEU A 16 20.66 -31.80 6.95
CA LEU A 16 21.54 -32.94 6.71
C LEU A 16 21.34 -33.59 5.34
N LEU A 17 20.32 -33.18 4.61
CA LEU A 17 20.01 -33.65 3.26
C LEU A 17 20.49 -32.63 2.23
N GLU A 18 20.67 -33.10 0.99
CA GLU A 18 20.80 -32.20 -0.16
C GLU A 18 19.53 -31.33 -0.27
N GLU A 19 19.68 -30.08 -0.70
CA GLU A 19 18.60 -29.08 -0.70
C GLU A 19 17.37 -29.56 -1.48
N SER A 20 17.58 -30.19 -2.64
CA SER A 20 16.52 -30.76 -3.47
C SER A 20 15.77 -31.89 -2.80
N ASP A 21 16.48 -32.76 -2.06
CA ASP A 21 15.90 -33.91 -1.36
C ASP A 21 15.12 -33.47 -0.13
N ALA A 22 15.66 -32.47 0.59
CA ALA A 22 14.99 -31.85 1.71
C ALA A 22 13.66 -31.19 1.30
N ALA A 23 13.67 -30.44 0.20
CA ALA A 23 12.46 -29.81 -0.35
C ALA A 23 11.44 -30.85 -0.84
N ALA A 24 11.88 -31.88 -1.55
CA ALA A 24 11.03 -32.96 -2.04
C ALA A 24 10.38 -33.75 -0.89
N LEU A 25 11.15 -34.06 0.17
CA LEU A 25 10.64 -34.71 1.37
C LEU A 25 9.60 -33.85 2.07
N ALA A 26 9.90 -32.59 2.29
CA ALA A 26 9.02 -31.63 2.93
C ALA A 26 7.69 -31.52 2.17
N ALA A 27 7.74 -31.34 0.86
CA ALA A 27 6.57 -31.28 0.01
C ALA A 27 5.72 -32.53 0.08
N ARG A 28 6.35 -33.71 0.04
CA ARG A 28 5.65 -35.01 0.16
C ARG A 28 4.91 -35.16 1.49
N VAL A 29 5.54 -34.78 2.60
CA VAL A 29 4.92 -34.85 3.93
C VAL A 29 3.73 -33.91 4.06
N VAL A 30 3.88 -32.64 3.63
CA VAL A 30 2.78 -31.64 3.70
C VAL A 30 1.62 -32.02 2.79
N ARG A 31 1.89 -32.51 1.57
CA ARG A 31 0.84 -33.02 0.66
C ARG A 31 0.12 -34.21 1.25
N ALA A 32 0.86 -35.16 1.88
CA ALA A 32 0.25 -36.33 2.53
C ALA A 32 -0.66 -35.91 3.69
N TRP A 33 -0.27 -34.94 4.49
CA TRP A 33 -1.11 -34.40 5.57
C TRP A 33 -2.40 -33.79 5.01
N ILE A 34 -2.32 -32.99 3.95
CA ILE A 34 -3.48 -32.36 3.29
C ILE A 34 -4.41 -33.45 2.72
N ALA A 35 -3.87 -34.46 2.07
CA ALA A 35 -4.65 -35.56 1.52
C ALA A 35 -5.36 -36.38 2.62
N GLN A 36 -4.68 -36.69 3.73
CA GLN A 36 -5.24 -37.40 4.86
C GLN A 36 -6.36 -36.62 5.53
N ASP A 37 -6.22 -35.27 5.72
CA ASP A 37 -7.24 -34.45 6.35
C ASP A 37 -8.52 -34.38 5.54
N THR A 38 -8.39 -34.39 4.21
CA THR A 38 -9.54 -34.35 3.30
C THR A 38 -10.41 -35.63 3.45
N TYR A 39 -9.81 -36.78 3.80
CA TYR A 39 -10.50 -38.07 3.84
C TYR A 39 -11.07 -38.44 5.20
N VAL A 40 -10.39 -38.14 6.31
CA VAL A 40 -10.69 -38.75 7.63
C VAL A 40 -11.04 -37.72 8.71
N GLY A 41 -10.78 -36.45 8.49
CA GLY A 41 -11.02 -35.36 9.50
C GLY A 41 -10.12 -35.46 10.75
N SER A 42 -9.21 -36.45 10.82
CA SER A 42 -8.34 -36.74 11.98
C SER A 42 -6.90 -36.22 11.82
N ALA A 43 -6.55 -35.66 10.70
CA ALA A 43 -5.18 -35.15 10.43
C ALA A 43 -4.68 -34.15 11.49
N MET A 44 -5.58 -33.58 12.31
CA MET A 44 -5.20 -32.70 13.40
C MET A 44 -4.40 -33.38 14.51
N ALA A 45 -4.48 -34.70 14.64
CA ALA A 45 -3.62 -35.45 15.55
C ALA A 45 -2.14 -35.39 15.10
N ASP A 46 -1.92 -35.38 13.79
CA ASP A 46 -0.61 -35.38 13.15
C ASP A 46 -0.17 -33.97 12.65
N LYS A 47 -0.80 -32.89 13.13
CA LYS A 47 -0.46 -31.51 12.72
C LYS A 47 1.01 -31.16 12.92
N GLY A 48 1.75 -31.87 13.78
CA GLY A 48 3.19 -31.72 13.95
C GLY A 48 3.98 -31.94 12.66
N LEU A 49 3.47 -32.76 11.73
CA LEU A 49 4.08 -33.00 10.42
C LEU A 49 4.12 -31.75 9.56
N LEU A 50 3.25 -30.77 9.80
CA LEU A 50 3.30 -29.48 9.10
C LEU A 50 4.56 -28.65 9.42
N ALA A 51 5.33 -29.02 10.45
CA ALA A 51 6.65 -28.41 10.70
C ALA A 51 7.65 -28.66 9.54
N PHE A 52 7.46 -29.70 8.72
CA PHE A 52 8.25 -29.91 7.51
C PHE A 52 8.09 -28.79 6.48
N ALA A 53 7.04 -27.97 6.57
CA ALA A 53 6.88 -26.78 5.71
C ALA A 53 8.10 -25.82 5.73
N VAL A 54 8.93 -25.86 6.78
CA VAL A 54 10.16 -25.05 6.87
C VAL A 54 11.14 -25.31 5.71
N GLY A 55 11.21 -26.56 5.22
CA GLY A 55 12.09 -26.94 4.10
C GLY A 55 11.44 -26.91 2.72
N MET A 56 10.14 -26.63 2.64
CA MET A 56 9.39 -26.67 1.38
C MET A 56 9.59 -25.41 0.54
N ASP A 57 9.51 -25.51 -0.79
CA ASP A 57 9.39 -24.34 -1.67
C ASP A 57 8.18 -23.51 -1.28
N ASP A 58 8.39 -22.21 -1.16
CA ASP A 58 7.37 -21.30 -0.64
C ASP A 58 6.22 -21.07 -1.63
N GLY A 59 6.48 -21.10 -2.93
CA GLY A 59 5.46 -20.99 -3.97
C GLY A 59 4.55 -22.22 -3.99
N GLU A 60 5.13 -23.41 -3.84
CA GLU A 60 4.37 -24.65 -3.74
C GLU A 60 3.53 -24.69 -2.46
N LEU A 61 4.11 -24.38 -1.31
CA LEU A 61 3.38 -24.29 -0.04
C LEU A 61 2.23 -23.29 -0.13
N ALA A 62 2.49 -22.08 -0.66
CA ALA A 62 1.49 -21.06 -0.87
C ALA A 62 0.33 -21.55 -1.76
N GLY A 63 0.65 -22.25 -2.84
CA GLY A 63 -0.33 -22.85 -3.74
C GLY A 63 -1.23 -23.89 -3.06
N LEU A 64 -0.62 -24.81 -2.32
CA LEU A 64 -1.33 -25.85 -1.58
C LEU A 64 -2.26 -25.28 -0.50
N VAL A 65 -1.79 -24.31 0.27
CA VAL A 65 -2.58 -23.69 1.34
C VAL A 65 -3.76 -22.90 0.76
N ARG A 66 -3.55 -22.13 -0.31
CA ARG A 66 -4.65 -21.42 -1.00
C ARG A 66 -5.70 -22.38 -1.55
N ALA A 67 -5.28 -23.47 -2.19
CA ALA A 67 -6.18 -24.50 -2.71
C ALA A 67 -6.99 -25.14 -1.57
N TYR A 68 -6.32 -25.55 -0.50
CA TYR A 68 -6.98 -26.15 0.65
C TYR A 68 -8.04 -25.23 1.28
N MET A 69 -7.69 -23.95 1.51
CA MET A 69 -8.60 -22.97 2.10
C MET A 69 -9.82 -22.67 1.21
N ARG A 70 -9.62 -22.68 -0.11
CA ARG A 70 -10.72 -22.52 -1.07
C ARG A 70 -11.67 -23.71 -1.07
N ASP A 71 -11.12 -24.92 -1.06
CA ASP A 71 -11.85 -26.15 -1.28
C ASP A 71 -12.48 -26.71 0.01
N ASN A 72 -12.04 -26.25 1.19
CA ASN A 72 -12.51 -26.71 2.50
C ASN A 72 -13.03 -25.58 3.40
N PRO A 73 -14.05 -24.80 2.99
CA PRO A 73 -14.57 -23.70 3.80
C PRO A 73 -15.12 -24.24 5.13
N GLY A 74 -14.72 -23.63 6.25
CA GLY A 74 -15.23 -23.98 7.59
C GLY A 74 -14.25 -24.76 8.47
N ARG A 75 -13.11 -25.24 7.97
CA ARG A 75 -12.14 -26.04 8.73
C ARG A 75 -11.15 -25.17 9.53
N ARG A 76 -11.65 -24.52 10.59
CA ARG A 76 -10.89 -23.52 11.38
C ARG A 76 -9.57 -24.08 11.95
N ALA A 77 -9.60 -25.26 12.57
CA ALA A 77 -8.42 -25.83 13.23
C ALA A 77 -7.30 -26.15 12.24
N GLN A 78 -7.67 -26.63 11.05
CA GLN A 78 -6.74 -26.92 9.97
C GLN A 78 -6.19 -25.61 9.39
N PHE A 79 -7.01 -24.59 9.23
CA PHE A 79 -6.55 -23.28 8.78
C PHE A 79 -5.54 -22.69 9.75
N ASP A 80 -5.78 -22.74 11.06
CA ASP A 80 -4.82 -22.30 12.07
C ASP A 80 -3.49 -23.08 11.96
N ALA A 81 -3.54 -24.39 11.71
CA ALA A 81 -2.34 -25.21 11.55
C ALA A 81 -1.56 -24.85 10.26
N LEU A 82 -2.26 -24.63 9.15
CA LEU A 82 -1.66 -24.25 7.87
C LEU A 82 -1.08 -22.83 7.91
N VAL A 83 -1.75 -21.91 8.58
CA VAL A 83 -1.24 -20.53 8.80
C VAL A 83 0.07 -20.56 9.59
N ARG A 84 0.18 -21.45 10.58
CA ARG A 84 1.45 -21.67 11.32
C ARG A 84 2.52 -22.33 10.45
N ALA A 85 2.15 -23.19 9.51
CA ALA A 85 3.07 -23.78 8.55
C ALA A 85 3.64 -22.70 7.60
N LEU A 86 2.81 -21.77 7.12
CA LEU A 86 3.26 -20.61 6.35
C LEU A 86 4.24 -19.74 7.14
N CYS A 87 3.92 -19.47 8.42
CA CYS A 87 4.81 -18.75 9.32
C CYS A 87 6.15 -19.48 9.54
N ALA A 88 6.11 -20.81 9.70
CA ALA A 88 7.31 -21.63 9.89
C ALA A 88 8.22 -21.60 8.65
N ASN A 89 7.66 -21.60 7.45
CA ASN A 89 8.39 -21.44 6.20
C ASN A 89 9.01 -20.04 6.11
N GLY A 90 8.21 -19.02 6.35
CA GLY A 90 8.64 -17.62 6.50
C GLY A 90 9.25 -16.99 5.25
N ARG A 91 9.28 -17.66 4.08
CA ARG A 91 9.76 -17.09 2.82
C ARG A 91 8.65 -16.26 2.16
N ASP A 92 9.00 -15.44 1.19
CA ASP A 92 8.18 -14.33 0.70
C ASP A 92 6.78 -14.74 0.20
N ARG A 93 6.66 -15.81 -0.60
CA ARG A 93 5.36 -16.24 -1.12
C ARG A 93 4.48 -16.89 -0.04
N ALA A 94 5.06 -17.61 0.90
CA ALA A 94 4.36 -18.14 2.07
C ALA A 94 3.88 -16.99 2.96
N LEU A 95 4.73 -16.01 3.18
CA LEU A 95 4.41 -14.80 3.94
C LEU A 95 3.29 -13.99 3.30
N GLN A 96 3.30 -13.79 1.98
CA GLN A 96 2.20 -13.14 1.26
C GLN A 96 0.84 -13.83 1.50
N VAL A 97 0.80 -15.18 1.55
CA VAL A 97 -0.44 -15.91 1.86
C VAL A 97 -0.86 -15.69 3.31
N LEU A 98 0.09 -15.81 4.26
CA LEU A 98 -0.14 -15.55 5.68
C LEU A 98 -0.80 -14.19 5.90
N LEU A 99 -0.30 -13.17 5.24
CA LEU A 99 -0.76 -11.80 5.37
C LEU A 99 -2.06 -11.54 4.61
N GLY A 100 -2.27 -12.22 3.48
CA GLY A 100 -3.57 -12.27 2.82
C GLY A 100 -4.65 -12.84 3.74
N VAL A 101 -4.34 -13.89 4.49
CA VAL A 101 -5.22 -14.48 5.51
C VAL A 101 -5.45 -13.51 6.67
N ALA A 102 -4.41 -12.85 7.17
CA ALA A 102 -4.48 -11.85 8.24
C ALA A 102 -5.42 -10.69 7.91
N ARG A 103 -5.49 -10.29 6.63
CA ARG A 103 -6.33 -9.16 6.19
C ARG A 103 -7.77 -9.54 5.89
N ARG A 104 -8.05 -10.73 5.34
CA ARG A 104 -9.31 -11.00 4.63
C ARG A 104 -9.96 -12.33 4.93
N HIS A 105 -9.41 -13.12 5.84
CA HIS A 105 -10.04 -14.39 6.14
C HIS A 105 -11.39 -14.17 6.84
N LYS A 106 -12.43 -14.87 6.36
CA LYS A 106 -13.80 -14.73 6.87
C LYS A 106 -13.95 -15.13 8.36
N MET A 107 -13.07 -16.00 8.85
CA MET A 107 -13.05 -16.44 10.24
C MET A 107 -12.14 -15.54 11.06
N ALA A 108 -12.72 -14.68 11.91
CA ALA A 108 -11.98 -13.72 12.74
C ALA A 108 -10.85 -14.35 13.57
N GLY A 109 -11.04 -15.59 14.10
CA GLY A 109 -10.00 -16.27 14.86
C GLY A 109 -8.80 -16.67 14.02
N VAL A 110 -8.99 -17.15 12.79
CA VAL A 110 -7.89 -17.46 11.84
C VAL A 110 -7.19 -16.19 11.40
N GLN A 111 -7.96 -15.14 11.12
CA GLN A 111 -7.44 -13.83 10.78
C GLN A 111 -6.53 -13.27 11.90
N ALA A 112 -6.99 -13.30 13.15
CA ALA A 112 -6.23 -12.83 14.31
C ALA A 112 -4.94 -13.66 14.53
N THR A 113 -5.00 -14.99 14.37
CA THR A 113 -3.81 -15.84 14.45
C THR A 113 -2.79 -15.47 13.37
N ALA A 114 -3.23 -15.30 12.13
CA ALA A 114 -2.34 -14.91 11.05
C ALA A 114 -1.70 -13.54 11.29
N ALA A 115 -2.45 -12.54 11.76
CA ALA A 115 -1.95 -11.22 12.08
C ALA A 115 -0.92 -11.22 13.24
N ALA A 116 -1.13 -12.05 14.25
CA ALA A 116 -0.17 -12.20 15.34
C ALA A 116 1.14 -12.81 14.84
N LEU A 117 1.07 -13.89 14.04
CA LEU A 117 2.25 -14.55 13.47
C LEU A 117 3.02 -13.65 12.51
N ALA A 118 2.33 -12.81 11.74
CA ALA A 118 2.96 -11.85 10.85
C ALA A 118 3.79 -10.82 11.63
N ARG A 119 3.26 -10.33 12.75
CA ARG A 119 4.00 -9.41 13.64
C ARG A 119 5.19 -10.08 14.33
N GLU A 120 5.08 -11.36 14.70
CA GLU A 120 6.21 -12.13 15.22
C GLU A 120 7.36 -12.19 14.20
N ILE A 121 7.08 -12.53 12.93
CA ILE A 121 8.08 -12.56 11.85
C ILE A 121 8.70 -11.17 11.65
N ALA A 122 7.89 -10.12 11.62
CA ALA A 122 8.38 -8.75 11.46
C ALA A 122 9.34 -8.38 12.60
N SER A 123 8.97 -8.71 13.84
CA SER A 123 9.81 -8.47 15.02
C SER A 123 11.12 -9.26 14.97
N GLU A 124 11.08 -10.54 14.59
CA GLU A 124 12.27 -11.41 14.47
C GLU A 124 13.24 -10.92 13.38
N ARG A 125 12.70 -10.31 12.32
CA ARG A 125 13.48 -9.79 11.19
C ARG A 125 13.84 -8.31 11.33
N GLY A 126 13.40 -7.65 12.38
CA GLY A 126 13.59 -6.21 12.58
C GLY A 126 12.87 -5.34 11.56
N TRP A 127 11.80 -5.86 10.94
CA TRP A 127 11.00 -5.07 10.01
C TRP A 127 10.07 -4.11 10.74
N SER A 128 9.99 -2.89 10.23
CA SER A 128 8.94 -1.95 10.60
C SER A 128 7.56 -2.40 10.07
N ASP A 129 6.51 -1.78 10.57
CA ASP A 129 5.15 -2.02 10.08
C ASP A 129 5.01 -1.66 8.58
N GLU A 130 5.75 -0.65 8.12
CA GLU A 130 5.79 -0.23 6.72
C GLU A 130 6.49 -1.25 5.83
N GLU A 131 7.64 -1.78 6.26
CA GLU A 131 8.36 -2.82 5.52
C GLU A 131 7.55 -4.11 5.43
N LEU A 132 6.89 -4.50 6.51
CA LEU A 132 5.95 -5.60 6.51
C LEU A 132 4.81 -5.33 5.54
N ALA A 133 4.26 -4.13 5.55
CA ALA A 133 3.15 -3.76 4.68
C ALA A 133 3.52 -3.75 3.19
N ASP A 134 4.76 -3.39 2.82
CA ASP A 134 5.22 -3.46 1.41
C ASP A 134 5.34 -4.91 0.92
N ARG A 135 5.94 -5.78 1.73
CA ARG A 135 6.11 -7.21 1.41
C ARG A 135 4.80 -7.98 1.30
N THR A 136 3.69 -7.35 1.62
CA THR A 136 2.41 -7.98 1.91
C THR A 136 1.26 -7.45 1.09
N VAL A 137 1.57 -6.62 0.09
CA VAL A 137 0.57 -6.07 -0.82
C VAL A 137 -0.09 -7.21 -1.61
N PRO A 138 -1.43 -7.32 -1.61
CA PRO A 138 -2.11 -8.34 -2.37
C PRO A 138 -2.02 -8.10 -3.87
N THR A 139 -1.85 -9.17 -4.63
CA THR A 139 -1.77 -9.08 -6.10
C THR A 139 -3.13 -9.09 -6.80
N ALA A 140 -4.24 -9.18 -6.08
CA ALA A 140 -5.61 -9.35 -6.62
C ALA A 140 -5.72 -10.55 -7.60
N GLY A 141 -4.85 -11.55 -7.44
CA GLY A 141 -4.82 -12.74 -8.28
C GLY A 141 -4.06 -12.59 -9.59
N PHE A 142 -3.38 -11.47 -9.80
CA PHE A 142 -2.41 -11.32 -10.89
C PHE A 142 -1.15 -12.13 -10.59
N ASP A 143 -0.56 -12.69 -11.64
CA ASP A 143 0.72 -13.40 -11.57
C ASP A 143 1.92 -12.44 -11.71
N GLY A 144 3.15 -12.99 -11.71
CA GLY A 144 4.38 -12.20 -11.85
C GLY A 144 4.51 -11.46 -13.18
N ASP A 145 3.80 -11.91 -14.22
CA ASP A 145 3.77 -11.27 -15.54
C ASP A 145 2.70 -10.16 -15.62
N GLY A 146 2.03 -9.86 -14.51
CA GLY A 146 0.92 -8.89 -14.46
C GLY A 146 -0.33 -9.38 -15.18
N LEU A 147 -0.57 -10.69 -15.24
CA LEU A 147 -1.71 -11.31 -15.90
C LEU A 147 -2.67 -11.94 -14.89
N LEU A 148 -3.95 -11.65 -15.04
CA LEU A 148 -5.04 -12.37 -14.38
C LEU A 148 -5.54 -13.47 -15.30
N ARG A 149 -5.19 -14.72 -15.04
CA ARG A 149 -5.60 -15.87 -15.85
C ARG A 149 -7.00 -16.34 -15.47
N LEU A 150 -7.89 -16.46 -16.46
CA LEU A 150 -9.28 -16.83 -16.31
C LEU A 150 -9.62 -17.91 -17.35
N SER A 151 -10.24 -19.03 -16.91
CA SER A 151 -10.54 -20.18 -17.77
C SER A 151 -12.03 -20.47 -17.82
N TYR A 152 -12.51 -20.85 -19.00
CA TYR A 152 -13.83 -21.44 -19.22
C TYR A 152 -13.73 -22.95 -19.58
N GLY A 153 -12.62 -23.58 -19.23
CA GLY A 153 -12.26 -24.91 -19.70
C GLY A 153 -11.41 -24.79 -20.97
N ASP A 154 -11.99 -24.96 -22.13
CA ASP A 154 -11.29 -24.91 -23.41
C ASP A 154 -10.95 -23.48 -23.88
N ARG A 155 -11.56 -22.46 -23.30
CA ARG A 155 -11.26 -21.06 -23.59
C ARG A 155 -10.55 -20.38 -22.44
N GLU A 156 -9.40 -19.82 -22.75
CA GLU A 156 -8.62 -19.04 -21.82
C GLU A 156 -8.77 -17.55 -22.09
N PHE A 157 -8.75 -16.77 -21.02
CA PHE A 157 -8.77 -15.30 -21.05
C PHE A 157 -7.71 -14.76 -20.12
N THR A 158 -7.16 -13.60 -20.50
CA THR A 158 -6.17 -12.90 -19.67
C THR A 158 -6.68 -11.51 -19.34
N GLY A 159 -6.67 -11.15 -18.06
CA GLY A 159 -6.90 -9.78 -17.60
C GLY A 159 -5.57 -9.04 -17.47
N ARG A 160 -5.49 -7.78 -17.89
CA ARG A 160 -4.38 -6.85 -17.67
C ARG A 160 -4.89 -5.57 -17.02
N LEU A 161 -4.09 -4.99 -16.13
CA LEU A 161 -4.36 -3.68 -15.58
C LEU A 161 -3.92 -2.61 -16.60
N THR A 162 -4.84 -1.72 -16.97
CA THR A 162 -4.58 -0.61 -17.89
C THR A 162 -3.99 0.60 -17.17
N SER A 163 -3.54 1.61 -17.92
CA SER A 163 -2.99 2.86 -17.36
C SER A 163 -4.03 3.65 -16.53
N ASP A 164 -5.33 3.49 -16.79
CA ASP A 164 -6.43 4.07 -16.00
C ASP A 164 -6.94 3.16 -14.88
N PHE A 165 -6.12 2.16 -14.50
CA PHE A 165 -6.36 1.24 -13.40
C PHE A 165 -7.60 0.34 -13.55
N LYS A 166 -8.02 0.07 -14.78
CA LYS A 166 -9.10 -0.88 -15.09
C LYS A 166 -8.53 -2.23 -15.51
N ILE A 167 -9.28 -3.29 -15.26
CA ILE A 167 -8.91 -4.63 -15.75
C ILE A 167 -9.63 -4.85 -17.07
N GLU A 168 -8.87 -4.84 -18.16
CA GLU A 168 -9.30 -5.28 -19.48
C GLU A 168 -9.02 -6.76 -19.67
N VAL A 169 -9.93 -7.44 -20.37
CA VAL A 169 -9.84 -8.90 -20.61
C VAL A 169 -9.60 -9.14 -22.08
N SER A 170 -8.59 -9.97 -22.41
CA SER A 170 -8.33 -10.43 -23.78
C SER A 170 -8.62 -11.92 -23.92
N ASP A 171 -9.13 -12.33 -25.06
CA ASP A 171 -9.24 -13.76 -25.41
C ASP A 171 -7.92 -14.31 -26.01
N GLY A 172 -7.84 -15.63 -26.20
CA GLY A 172 -6.66 -16.28 -26.77
C GLY A 172 -6.23 -15.80 -28.17
N ALA A 173 -7.08 -15.01 -28.85
CA ALA A 173 -6.78 -14.36 -30.11
C ALA A 173 -6.35 -12.89 -29.92
N GLY A 174 -6.15 -12.43 -28.68
CA GLY A 174 -5.73 -11.06 -28.36
C GLY A 174 -6.85 -10.00 -28.45
N ARG A 175 -8.09 -10.40 -28.69
CA ARG A 175 -9.21 -9.43 -28.80
C ARG A 175 -9.62 -8.95 -27.39
N THR A 176 -9.51 -7.66 -27.18
CA THR A 176 -9.82 -7.00 -25.91
C THR A 176 -11.33 -6.83 -25.70
N ARG A 177 -11.80 -7.04 -24.48
CA ARG A 177 -13.19 -6.93 -24.05
C ARG A 177 -13.29 -6.31 -22.65
N LYS A 178 -14.35 -5.56 -22.41
CA LYS A 178 -14.63 -5.00 -21.06
C LYS A 178 -15.08 -6.06 -20.05
N SER A 179 -15.62 -7.19 -20.51
CA SER A 179 -16.13 -8.26 -19.66
C SER A 179 -15.95 -9.62 -20.34
N LEU A 180 -15.98 -10.67 -19.52
CA LEU A 180 -16.00 -12.04 -20.02
C LEU A 180 -17.30 -12.31 -20.82
N PRO A 181 -17.19 -12.99 -21.96
CA PRO A 181 -18.35 -13.30 -22.80
C PRO A 181 -19.32 -14.27 -22.10
N PRO A 182 -20.55 -14.44 -22.64
CA PRO A 182 -21.44 -15.49 -22.20
C PRO A 182 -20.85 -16.89 -22.47
N ALA A 183 -21.37 -17.89 -21.74
CA ALA A 183 -21.05 -19.30 -21.96
C ALA A 183 -21.48 -19.72 -23.37
N ARG A 184 -20.75 -20.63 -23.99
CA ARG A 184 -21.14 -21.35 -25.21
C ARG A 184 -21.83 -22.66 -24.85
N SER A 185 -22.56 -23.20 -25.84
CA SER A 185 -23.08 -24.57 -25.72
C SER A 185 -21.95 -25.55 -25.50
N GLY A 186 -22.07 -26.41 -24.48
CA GLY A 186 -21.03 -27.38 -24.09
C GLY A 186 -20.04 -26.91 -23.04
N GLU A 187 -19.99 -25.61 -22.68
CA GLU A 187 -19.16 -25.14 -21.57
C GLU A 187 -19.84 -25.37 -20.21
N ASP A 188 -19.06 -25.78 -19.22
CA ASP A 188 -19.54 -25.97 -17.85
C ASP A 188 -19.95 -24.61 -17.23
N ALA A 189 -21.22 -24.51 -16.89
CA ALA A 189 -21.80 -23.29 -16.30
C ALA A 189 -21.17 -22.90 -14.96
N GLU A 190 -20.70 -23.87 -14.17
CA GLU A 190 -20.01 -23.62 -12.89
C GLU A 190 -18.62 -23.03 -13.13
N VAL A 191 -17.85 -23.57 -14.08
CA VAL A 191 -16.53 -23.02 -14.45
C VAL A 191 -16.66 -21.58 -14.96
N VAL A 192 -17.62 -21.34 -15.85
CA VAL A 192 -17.92 -19.98 -16.35
C VAL A 192 -18.29 -19.03 -15.22
N ARG A 193 -19.15 -19.48 -14.29
CA ARG A 193 -19.56 -18.67 -13.12
C ARG A 193 -18.37 -18.38 -12.22
N ALA A 194 -17.52 -19.36 -11.96
CA ALA A 194 -16.31 -19.20 -11.16
C ALA A 194 -15.35 -18.18 -11.76
N ALA A 195 -15.09 -18.22 -13.07
CA ALA A 195 -14.24 -17.25 -13.75
C ALA A 195 -14.81 -15.82 -13.70
N LYS A 196 -16.11 -15.64 -13.91
CA LYS A 196 -16.78 -14.33 -13.77
C LYS A 196 -16.69 -13.80 -12.35
N LYS A 197 -16.89 -14.65 -11.33
CA LYS A 197 -16.75 -14.30 -9.93
C LYS A 197 -15.31 -13.91 -9.59
N ARG A 198 -14.31 -14.64 -10.12
CA ARG A 198 -12.88 -14.32 -9.96
C ARG A 198 -12.54 -12.96 -10.55
N LEU A 199 -13.00 -12.64 -11.77
CA LEU A 199 -12.77 -11.32 -12.38
C LEU A 199 -13.41 -10.20 -11.55
N SER A 200 -14.65 -10.39 -11.07
CA SER A 200 -15.33 -9.39 -10.22
C SER A 200 -14.58 -9.17 -8.90
N ALA A 201 -14.13 -10.24 -8.25
CA ALA A 201 -13.33 -10.16 -7.03
C ALA A 201 -11.99 -9.46 -7.26
N ALA A 202 -11.29 -9.81 -8.35
CA ALA A 202 -10.03 -9.17 -8.73
C ALA A 202 -10.18 -7.66 -8.97
N ARG A 203 -11.25 -7.23 -9.65
CA ARG A 203 -11.54 -5.81 -9.86
C ARG A 203 -11.76 -5.04 -8.57
N LYS A 204 -12.53 -5.60 -7.66
CA LYS A 204 -12.77 -4.99 -6.35
C LYS A 204 -11.48 -4.91 -5.55
N GLU A 205 -10.74 -6.01 -5.48
CA GLU A 205 -9.48 -6.09 -4.74
C GLU A 205 -8.41 -5.16 -5.30
N ALA A 206 -8.23 -5.13 -6.63
CA ALA A 206 -7.27 -4.25 -7.27
C ALA A 206 -7.58 -2.77 -6.96
N LYS A 207 -8.86 -2.36 -7.03
CA LYS A 207 -9.25 -0.99 -6.67
C LYS A 207 -8.90 -0.65 -5.23
N GLU A 208 -9.20 -1.54 -4.27
CA GLU A 208 -8.88 -1.33 -2.84
C GLU A 208 -7.36 -1.24 -2.62
N VAL A 209 -6.58 -2.13 -3.25
CA VAL A 209 -5.11 -2.12 -3.17
C VAL A 209 -4.55 -0.83 -3.76
N LEU A 210 -4.96 -0.45 -4.96
CA LEU A 210 -4.46 0.75 -5.62
C LEU A 210 -4.76 2.02 -4.82
N THR A 211 -5.97 2.15 -4.26
CA THR A 211 -6.33 3.28 -3.40
C THR A 211 -5.43 3.34 -2.17
N LEU A 212 -5.33 2.23 -1.43
CA LEU A 212 -4.51 2.17 -0.22
C LEU A 212 -3.02 2.42 -0.50
N GLN A 213 -2.49 1.85 -1.59
CA GLN A 213 -1.07 2.03 -1.92
C GLN A 213 -0.77 3.44 -2.43
N SER A 214 -1.70 4.11 -3.10
CA SER A 214 -1.56 5.54 -3.46
C SER A 214 -1.44 6.42 -2.21
N GLU A 215 -2.29 6.19 -1.20
CA GLU A 215 -2.23 6.89 0.08
C GLU A 215 -0.91 6.62 0.82
N ARG A 216 -0.45 5.36 0.83
CA ARG A 216 0.83 4.98 1.46
C ARG A 216 2.04 5.57 0.75
N LEU A 217 2.05 5.63 -0.57
CA LEU A 217 3.13 6.28 -1.34
C LEU A 217 3.18 7.78 -1.07
N TYR A 218 2.03 8.44 -0.97
CA TYR A 218 1.97 9.85 -0.57
C TYR A 218 2.52 10.06 0.86
N GLU A 219 2.12 9.22 1.82
CA GLU A 219 2.65 9.28 3.19
C GLU A 219 4.15 8.98 3.24
N ALA A 220 4.63 8.03 2.46
CA ALA A 220 6.05 7.72 2.31
C ALA A 220 6.85 8.90 1.76
N MET A 221 6.30 9.65 0.79
CA MET A 221 6.89 10.89 0.29
C MET A 221 6.99 11.94 1.42
N CYS A 222 5.91 12.18 2.14
CA CYS A 222 5.86 13.13 3.26
C CYS A 222 6.85 12.74 4.37
N ALA A 223 6.99 11.43 4.64
CA ALA A 223 7.92 10.89 5.62
C ALA A 223 9.37 10.82 5.11
N SER A 224 9.61 11.13 3.85
CA SER A 224 10.92 10.94 3.20
C SER A 224 11.45 9.52 3.35
N ARG A 225 10.55 8.54 3.23
CA ARG A 225 10.88 7.13 3.34
C ARG A 225 11.80 6.70 2.21
N THR A 226 12.67 5.76 2.52
CA THR A 226 13.65 5.20 1.58
C THR A 226 13.52 3.70 1.48
N TRP A 227 13.97 3.14 0.36
CA TRP A 227 14.06 1.71 0.10
C TRP A 227 15.44 1.38 -0.49
N PRO A 228 16.06 0.25 -0.13
CA PRO A 228 17.15 -0.31 -0.92
C PRO A 228 16.71 -0.55 -2.37
N ALA A 229 17.55 -0.28 -3.34
CA ALA A 229 17.19 -0.39 -4.77
C ALA A 229 16.64 -1.79 -5.14
N ALA A 230 17.20 -2.85 -4.55
CA ALA A 230 16.72 -4.22 -4.76
C ALA A 230 15.28 -4.42 -4.26
N GLU A 231 14.97 -3.96 -3.03
CA GLU A 231 13.63 -4.05 -2.46
C GLU A 231 12.62 -3.17 -3.20
N TRP A 232 13.02 -1.98 -3.62
CA TRP A 232 12.19 -1.10 -4.43
C TRP A 232 11.81 -1.77 -5.76
N ARG A 233 12.79 -2.42 -6.44
CA ARG A 233 12.53 -3.15 -7.68
C ARG A 233 11.58 -4.33 -7.47
N GLU A 234 11.79 -5.12 -6.43
CA GLU A 234 11.02 -6.32 -6.17
C GLU A 234 9.60 -6.00 -5.64
N LEU A 235 9.52 -5.18 -4.59
CA LEU A 235 8.29 -4.98 -3.83
C LEU A 235 7.38 -3.91 -4.42
N LEU A 236 7.94 -2.90 -5.10
CA LEU A 236 7.17 -1.79 -5.66
C LEU A 236 7.10 -1.89 -7.19
N ALA A 237 8.21 -1.73 -7.88
CA ALA A 237 8.23 -1.69 -9.36
C ALA A 237 7.80 -3.02 -9.99
N GLY A 238 8.25 -4.15 -9.46
CA GLY A 238 7.90 -5.50 -9.92
C GLY A 238 6.53 -6.01 -9.45
N HIS A 239 5.85 -5.30 -8.55
CA HIS A 239 4.54 -5.72 -8.08
C HIS A 239 3.46 -5.45 -9.15
N PRO A 240 2.60 -6.43 -9.51
CA PRO A 240 1.69 -6.33 -10.65
C PRO A 240 0.66 -5.18 -10.57
N LEU A 241 0.35 -4.70 -9.37
CA LEU A 241 -0.54 -3.54 -9.18
C LEU A 241 0.25 -2.28 -8.82
N VAL A 242 1.15 -2.36 -7.83
CA VAL A 242 1.91 -1.20 -7.35
C VAL A 242 2.84 -0.66 -8.43
N GLY A 243 3.42 -1.52 -9.27
CA GLY A 243 4.25 -1.10 -10.40
C GLY A 243 3.54 -0.10 -11.31
N ARG A 244 2.21 -0.22 -11.48
CA ARG A 244 1.41 0.77 -12.24
C ARG A 244 1.28 2.12 -11.54
N LEU A 245 1.36 2.18 -10.23
CA LEU A 245 1.43 3.43 -9.48
C LEU A 245 2.83 4.03 -9.57
N VAL A 246 3.84 3.19 -9.47
CA VAL A 246 5.27 3.56 -9.52
C VAL A 246 5.63 4.27 -10.82
N THR A 247 5.08 3.85 -11.97
CA THR A 247 5.30 4.49 -13.29
C THR A 247 4.73 5.90 -13.42
N ARG A 248 3.84 6.30 -12.52
CA ARG A 248 3.23 7.64 -12.47
C ARG A 248 3.92 8.60 -11.50
N LEU A 249 5.05 8.19 -10.93
CA LEU A 249 5.77 8.95 -9.91
C LEU A 249 7.23 9.15 -10.33
N ILE A 250 7.79 10.26 -9.88
CA ILE A 250 9.20 10.58 -10.01
C ILE A 250 9.92 10.09 -8.77
N TRP A 251 11.04 9.44 -8.96
CA TRP A 251 11.85 8.83 -7.93
C TRP A 251 13.24 9.46 -7.88
N THR A 252 13.87 9.41 -6.73
CA THR A 252 15.27 9.81 -6.52
C THR A 252 16.06 8.58 -6.11
N ALA A 253 17.13 8.29 -6.80
CA ALA A 253 18.13 7.33 -6.36
C ALA A 253 19.35 8.07 -5.83
N THR A 254 19.83 7.64 -4.67
CA THR A 254 21.06 8.13 -4.07
C THR A 254 22.04 6.96 -4.05
N PRO A 255 23.03 6.93 -4.96
CA PRO A 255 24.08 5.92 -4.95
C PRO A 255 25.00 6.10 -3.75
N PRO A 256 25.81 5.09 -3.37
CA PRO A 256 26.81 5.21 -2.29
C PRO A 256 27.85 6.27 -2.59
N GLU A 257 28.23 6.43 -3.86
CA GLU A 257 29.16 7.44 -4.34
C GLU A 257 28.49 8.27 -5.44
N GLY A 258 28.66 9.59 -5.38
CA GLY A 258 28.05 10.53 -6.32
C GLY A 258 26.86 11.29 -5.75
N GLY A 259 26.18 12.04 -6.61
CA GLY A 259 25.00 12.84 -6.24
C GLY A 259 23.70 12.08 -6.47
N PRO A 260 22.59 12.55 -5.87
CA PRO A 260 21.28 12.01 -6.15
C PRO A 260 20.91 12.24 -7.63
N LEU A 261 20.25 11.26 -8.23
CA LEU A 261 19.70 11.33 -9.58
C LEU A 261 18.20 11.07 -9.53
N THR A 262 17.45 11.70 -10.42
CA THR A 262 16.01 11.52 -10.50
C THR A 262 15.64 10.71 -11.74
N PHE A 263 14.60 9.88 -11.59
CA PHE A 263 14.15 8.99 -12.67
C PHE A 263 12.66 8.69 -12.56
N ARG A 264 12.09 8.22 -13.66
CA ARG A 264 10.74 7.66 -13.72
C ARG A 264 10.77 6.29 -14.41
N PRO A 265 10.14 5.25 -13.85
CA PRO A 265 9.95 3.99 -14.54
C PRO A 265 8.93 4.13 -15.69
N THR A 266 9.23 3.48 -16.80
CA THR A 266 8.32 3.35 -17.94
C THR A 266 7.50 2.05 -17.86
N GLU A 267 6.50 1.88 -18.70
CA GLU A 267 5.64 0.68 -18.68
C GLU A 267 6.36 -0.60 -19.09
N ASP A 268 7.45 -0.49 -19.86
CA ASP A 268 8.33 -1.59 -20.27
C ASP A 268 9.42 -1.92 -19.24
N GLY A 269 9.46 -1.17 -18.13
CA GLY A 269 10.39 -1.39 -17.03
C GLY A 269 11.72 -0.66 -17.14
N ALA A 270 11.95 0.14 -18.19
CA ALA A 270 13.10 1.02 -18.26
C ALA A 270 12.98 2.15 -17.22
N LEU A 271 14.11 2.69 -16.79
CA LEU A 271 14.17 3.87 -15.93
C LEU A 271 14.76 5.01 -16.76
N ILE A 272 14.07 6.14 -16.80
CA ILE A 272 14.49 7.29 -17.61
C ILE A 272 14.56 8.57 -16.77
N GLY A 273 15.55 9.41 -17.04
CA GLY A 273 15.68 10.76 -16.51
C GLY A 273 14.68 11.74 -17.14
N ALA A 274 14.67 12.96 -16.66
CA ALA A 274 13.84 14.03 -17.25
C ALA A 274 14.33 14.42 -18.68
N ASP A 275 15.54 14.08 -19.04
CA ASP A 275 16.20 14.27 -20.33
C ASP A 275 16.12 13.03 -21.24
N ASP A 276 15.26 12.06 -20.91
CA ASP A 276 15.10 10.77 -21.56
C ASP A 276 16.33 9.85 -21.54
N ALA A 277 17.39 10.23 -20.82
CA ALA A 277 18.53 9.35 -20.63
C ALA A 277 18.14 8.12 -19.79
N VAL A 278 18.65 6.95 -20.21
CA VAL A 278 18.46 5.71 -19.45
C VAL A 278 19.23 5.79 -18.14
N VAL A 279 18.56 5.46 -17.05
CA VAL A 279 19.12 5.44 -15.70
C VAL A 279 19.31 3.99 -15.25
N GLU A 280 20.52 3.68 -14.83
CA GLU A 280 20.81 2.40 -14.17
C GLU A 280 20.92 2.59 -12.65
N LEU A 281 20.16 1.81 -11.89
CA LEU A 281 20.26 1.83 -10.44
C LEU A 281 21.39 0.94 -9.96
N GLU A 282 22.32 1.50 -9.25
CA GLU A 282 23.35 0.74 -8.56
C GLU A 282 22.73 -0.20 -7.51
N PRO A 283 23.30 -1.40 -7.28
CA PRO A 283 22.77 -2.39 -6.35
C PRO A 283 22.55 -1.88 -4.92
N HIS A 284 23.43 -0.97 -4.47
CA HIS A 284 23.39 -0.40 -3.11
C HIS A 284 22.81 1.01 -3.05
N ALA A 285 22.21 1.49 -4.14
CA ALA A 285 21.53 2.77 -4.14
C ALA A 285 20.31 2.74 -3.22
N VAL A 286 20.01 3.88 -2.65
CA VAL A 286 18.81 4.11 -1.86
C VAL A 286 17.81 4.90 -2.68
N VAL A 287 16.59 4.38 -2.80
CA VAL A 287 15.52 4.98 -3.60
C VAL A 287 14.52 5.67 -2.68
N SER A 288 14.03 6.83 -3.07
CA SER A 288 12.96 7.58 -2.40
C SER A 288 12.07 8.26 -3.43
N LEU A 289 10.92 8.76 -3.01
CA LEU A 289 10.09 9.61 -3.85
C LEU A 289 10.73 11.00 -3.99
N ALA A 290 10.77 11.50 -5.23
CA ALA A 290 11.21 12.86 -5.50
C ALA A 290 10.17 13.88 -5.00
N HIS A 291 10.62 15.06 -4.60
CA HIS A 291 9.75 16.13 -4.18
C HIS A 291 10.41 17.49 -4.42
N ARG A 292 9.60 18.53 -4.73
CA ARG A 292 10.03 19.90 -4.97
C ARG A 292 10.97 20.47 -3.90
N ALA A 293 10.80 20.05 -2.66
CA ALA A 293 11.67 20.44 -1.53
C ALA A 293 13.15 20.06 -1.70
N ARG A 294 13.45 19.15 -2.63
CA ARG A 294 14.79 18.58 -2.87
C ARG A 294 15.27 18.76 -4.31
N LEU A 295 14.44 19.33 -5.16
CA LEU A 295 14.73 19.61 -6.57
C LEU A 295 15.05 21.08 -6.76
N THR A 296 15.95 21.38 -7.69
CA THR A 296 16.12 22.75 -8.19
C THR A 296 14.92 23.19 -9.01
N ASP A 297 14.86 24.47 -9.36
CA ASP A 297 13.79 25.01 -10.22
C ASP A 297 13.88 24.42 -11.63
N GLU A 298 15.09 24.23 -12.14
CA GLU A 298 15.38 23.66 -13.44
C GLU A 298 14.97 22.19 -13.52
N GLU A 299 15.33 21.39 -12.52
CA GLU A 299 14.92 19.98 -12.44
C GLU A 299 13.40 19.82 -12.35
N ALA A 300 12.74 20.64 -11.53
CA ALA A 300 11.30 20.61 -11.41
C ALA A 300 10.60 21.05 -12.71
N ALA A 301 11.18 21.99 -13.47
CA ALA A 301 10.66 22.41 -14.77
C ALA A 301 10.82 21.29 -15.80
N ALA A 302 12.00 20.67 -15.89
CA ALA A 302 12.27 19.57 -16.80
C ALA A 302 11.32 18.37 -16.55
N TRP A 303 11.07 18.03 -15.28
CA TRP A 303 10.13 16.99 -14.94
C TRP A 303 8.67 17.31 -15.29
N ARG A 304 8.24 18.59 -15.18
CA ARG A 304 6.89 18.98 -15.63
C ARG A 304 6.73 18.82 -17.14
N GLU A 305 7.74 19.24 -17.93
CA GLU A 305 7.77 19.07 -19.38
C GLU A 305 7.73 17.58 -19.74
N HIS A 306 8.60 16.76 -19.14
CA HIS A 306 8.64 15.32 -19.35
C HIS A 306 7.28 14.64 -19.07
N LEU A 307 6.61 14.97 -17.96
CA LEU A 307 5.29 14.37 -17.64
C LEU A 307 4.23 14.75 -18.69
N VAL A 308 4.27 15.98 -19.22
CA VAL A 308 3.37 16.44 -20.28
C VAL A 308 3.65 15.71 -21.60
N ASP A 309 4.91 15.61 -21.99
CA ASP A 309 5.33 14.98 -23.25
C ASP A 309 4.98 13.50 -23.32
N TYR A 310 5.10 12.80 -22.17
CA TYR A 310 4.71 11.40 -22.05
C TYR A 310 3.23 11.18 -21.71
N GLY A 311 2.44 12.23 -21.54
CA GLY A 311 1.02 12.14 -21.16
C GLY A 311 0.81 11.42 -19.82
N VAL A 312 1.76 11.57 -18.89
CA VAL A 312 1.69 10.93 -17.58
C VAL A 312 0.89 11.82 -16.62
N GLU A 313 -0.22 11.29 -16.12
CA GLU A 313 -0.98 11.91 -15.03
C GLU A 313 -0.42 11.42 -13.68
N PRO A 314 0.26 12.28 -12.90
CA PRO A 314 0.83 11.87 -11.61
C PRO A 314 -0.25 11.43 -10.62
N LEU A 315 0.07 10.53 -9.70
CA LEU A 315 -0.85 10.13 -8.62
C LEU A 315 -1.15 11.28 -7.66
N PHE A 316 -0.14 12.10 -7.43
CA PHE A 316 -0.17 13.31 -6.61
C PHE A 316 0.95 14.25 -7.08
N ASP A 317 0.81 15.51 -6.75
CA ASP A 317 1.78 16.54 -7.14
C ASP A 317 3.07 16.39 -6.31
N GLN A 318 4.19 16.20 -7.00
CA GLN A 318 5.52 16.13 -6.39
C GLN A 318 6.34 17.41 -6.64
N LEU A 319 5.87 18.29 -7.51
CA LEU A 319 6.69 19.34 -8.13
C LEU A 319 6.30 20.78 -7.74
N SER A 320 5.20 20.98 -7.00
CA SER A 320 4.69 22.33 -6.73
C SER A 320 4.92 22.84 -5.31
N ALA A 321 4.85 21.95 -4.30
CA ALA A 321 4.91 22.35 -2.90
C ALA A 321 6.33 22.70 -2.46
N ALA A 322 6.63 23.99 -2.32
CA ALA A 322 7.91 24.47 -1.83
C ALA A 322 7.96 24.55 -0.31
N VAL A 323 9.13 24.34 0.27
CA VAL A 323 9.33 24.42 1.72
C VAL A 323 9.19 25.87 2.18
N PRO A 324 8.27 26.19 3.09
CA PRO A 324 8.14 27.52 3.64
C PRO A 324 9.32 27.87 4.54
N ARG A 325 9.64 29.15 4.61
CA ARG A 325 10.60 29.65 5.59
C ARG A 325 9.96 29.71 6.98
N VAL A 326 10.59 29.09 7.96
CA VAL A 326 10.13 29.06 9.36
C VAL A 326 11.24 29.52 10.29
N ALA A 327 10.87 30.22 11.36
CA ALA A 327 11.83 30.60 12.40
C ALA A 327 12.09 29.40 13.33
N LYS A 328 13.29 29.38 13.93
CA LYS A 328 13.64 28.35 14.92
C LYS A 328 12.68 28.40 16.11
N GLY A 329 12.08 27.26 16.45
CA GLY A 329 11.13 27.13 17.55
C GLY A 329 9.72 27.65 17.25
N GLN A 330 9.44 28.13 16.04
CA GLN A 330 8.09 28.53 15.62
C GLN A 330 7.17 27.31 15.61
N THR A 331 6.05 27.38 16.33
CA THR A 331 5.10 26.25 16.46
C THR A 331 3.86 26.41 15.59
N GLU A 332 3.66 27.59 14.99
CA GLU A 332 2.45 27.92 14.26
C GLU A 332 2.77 28.78 13.03
N MET A 333 2.07 28.55 11.95
CA MET A 333 2.11 29.33 10.71
C MET A 333 0.77 30.02 10.52
N ARG A 334 0.79 31.33 10.43
CA ARG A 334 -0.41 32.21 10.32
C ARG A 334 -0.39 33.10 9.09
N ASP A 335 0.53 32.87 8.18
CA ASP A 335 0.72 33.70 6.99
C ASP A 335 -0.47 33.70 6.02
N LEU A 336 -1.43 32.80 6.21
CA LEU A 336 -2.68 32.70 5.47
C LEU A 336 -3.92 32.77 6.38
N GLN A 337 -3.80 33.37 7.55
CA GLN A 337 -4.97 33.63 8.41
C GLN A 337 -5.88 34.70 7.78
N GLY A 338 -7.17 34.67 8.11
CA GLY A 338 -8.14 35.67 7.72
C GLY A 338 -8.67 35.52 6.28
N HIS A 339 -8.39 34.43 5.59
CA HIS A 339 -9.05 34.13 4.31
C HIS A 339 -10.46 33.59 4.56
N MET A 340 -11.45 34.37 4.04
CA MET A 340 -12.88 34.13 4.29
C MET A 340 -13.47 33.08 3.36
N THR A 341 -14.28 32.18 3.92
CA THR A 341 -15.04 31.20 3.14
C THR A 341 -16.29 30.75 3.91
N ASP A 342 -16.98 29.74 3.44
CA ASP A 342 -18.02 29.07 4.23
C ASP A 342 -17.55 27.68 4.74
N THR A 343 -18.15 27.25 5.85
CA THR A 343 -17.80 25.98 6.51
C THR A 343 -17.93 24.77 5.59
N PHE A 344 -18.88 24.74 4.63
CA PHE A 344 -19.06 23.61 3.72
C PHE A 344 -17.99 23.55 2.64
N ALA A 345 -17.59 24.71 2.09
CA ALA A 345 -16.49 24.80 1.13
C ALA A 345 -15.16 24.39 1.80
N LEU A 346 -14.91 24.90 3.01
CA LEU A 346 -13.73 24.58 3.82
C LEU A 346 -13.68 23.08 4.13
N ARG A 347 -14.77 22.51 4.65
CA ARG A 347 -14.89 21.06 4.90
C ARG A 347 -14.64 20.24 3.65
N GLY A 348 -15.31 20.59 2.54
CA GLY A 348 -15.18 19.86 1.28
C GLY A 348 -13.74 19.81 0.79
N THR A 349 -12.99 20.90 0.93
CA THR A 349 -11.58 21.00 0.54
C THR A 349 -10.68 20.24 1.52
N ALA A 350 -10.90 20.37 2.83
CA ALA A 350 -10.15 19.64 3.84
C ALA A 350 -10.31 18.11 3.70
N LEU A 351 -11.55 17.61 3.55
CA LEU A 351 -11.82 16.19 3.38
C LEU A 351 -11.18 15.61 2.10
N LYS A 352 -11.23 16.34 0.98
CA LYS A 352 -10.57 15.93 -0.27
C LYS A 352 -9.05 15.79 -0.12
N ARG A 353 -8.44 16.51 0.82
CA ARG A 353 -7.01 16.47 1.13
C ARG A 353 -6.66 15.46 2.25
N GLY A 354 -7.63 14.65 2.68
CA GLY A 354 -7.44 13.60 3.69
C GLY A 354 -7.49 14.09 5.13
N TYR A 355 -7.91 15.34 5.37
CA TYR A 355 -8.16 15.81 6.72
C TYR A 355 -9.53 15.31 7.20
N LYS A 356 -9.64 15.11 8.49
CA LYS A 356 -10.89 14.81 9.21
C LYS A 356 -11.19 15.92 10.21
N ARG A 357 -12.42 15.99 10.67
CA ARG A 357 -12.80 16.93 11.75
C ARG A 357 -11.90 16.69 12.96
N GLY A 358 -11.44 17.77 13.58
CA GLY A 358 -10.72 17.75 14.84
C GLY A 358 -11.60 17.36 16.02
N GLU A 359 -11.08 17.51 17.21
CA GLU A 359 -11.79 17.26 18.45
C GLU A 359 -12.99 18.19 18.59
N VAL A 360 -14.10 17.64 19.06
CA VAL A 360 -15.30 18.43 19.39
C VAL A 360 -15.13 18.96 20.81
N LEU A 361 -15.15 20.28 20.91
CA LEU A 361 -15.02 21.02 22.16
C LEU A 361 -16.37 21.13 22.89
N ASP A 362 -16.37 21.77 24.04
CA ASP A 362 -17.57 22.05 24.79
C ASP A 362 -18.66 22.74 23.95
N ALA A 363 -19.92 22.46 24.25
CA ALA A 363 -21.09 22.91 23.51
C ALA A 363 -21.20 22.44 22.05
N GLY A 364 -20.42 21.40 21.64
CA GLY A 364 -20.50 20.82 20.31
C GLY A 364 -19.81 21.64 19.23
N THR A 365 -18.88 22.51 19.59
CA THR A 365 -18.05 23.30 18.65
C THR A 365 -16.78 22.56 18.24
N PHE A 366 -16.20 22.91 17.10
CA PHE A 366 -14.85 22.52 16.68
C PHE A 366 -14.25 23.61 15.80
N ASP A 367 -12.93 23.74 15.80
CA ASP A 367 -12.19 24.84 15.17
C ASP A 367 -11.00 24.37 14.32
N ALA A 368 -10.92 23.07 14.05
CA ALA A 368 -9.80 22.50 13.29
C ALA A 368 -10.19 21.28 12.46
N TYR A 369 -9.45 21.09 11.36
CA TYR A 369 -9.37 19.83 10.63
C TYR A 369 -7.97 19.24 10.81
N VAL A 370 -7.89 17.93 11.02
CA VAL A 370 -6.65 17.24 11.36
C VAL A 370 -6.33 16.11 10.37
N LYS A 371 -5.02 15.89 10.12
CA LYS A 371 -4.52 14.80 9.29
C LYS A 371 -3.37 14.11 10.01
N ASP A 372 -3.52 12.80 10.24
CA ASP A 372 -2.53 12.00 10.93
C ASP A 372 -1.51 11.42 9.95
N PHE A 373 -0.23 11.52 10.30
CA PHE A 373 0.91 10.91 9.62
C PHE A 373 1.51 9.85 10.56
N ALA A 374 0.94 8.66 10.53
CA ALA A 374 1.19 7.60 11.50
C ALA A 374 2.67 7.20 11.56
N ALA A 375 3.33 7.08 10.40
CA ALA A 375 4.75 6.73 10.28
C ALA A 375 5.68 7.74 10.99
N LEU A 376 5.25 9.00 11.12
CA LEU A 376 6.01 10.07 11.77
C LEU A 376 5.53 10.34 13.21
N GLY A 377 4.40 9.78 13.60
CA GLY A 377 3.72 10.10 14.85
C GLY A 377 3.35 11.57 14.96
N LEU A 378 3.05 12.22 13.83
CA LEU A 378 2.68 13.63 13.73
C LEU A 378 1.24 13.78 13.27
N THR A 379 0.56 14.79 13.77
CA THR A 379 -0.75 15.23 13.31
C THR A 379 -0.64 16.68 12.84
N ALA A 380 -0.97 16.93 11.57
CA ALA A 380 -1.14 18.30 11.05
C ALA A 380 -2.53 18.81 11.41
N VAL A 381 -2.62 20.06 11.84
CA VAL A 381 -3.85 20.72 12.30
C VAL A 381 -4.03 22.01 11.48
N LEU A 382 -5.11 22.06 10.72
CA LEU A 382 -5.55 23.26 9.99
C LEU A 382 -6.66 23.93 10.78
N GLY A 383 -6.36 25.08 11.36
CA GLY A 383 -7.27 25.87 12.16
C GLY A 383 -8.19 26.75 11.32
N PHE A 384 -9.38 27.02 11.83
CA PHE A 384 -10.35 27.97 11.31
C PHE A 384 -11.16 28.56 12.45
N THR A 385 -12.03 29.54 12.20
CA THR A 385 -12.77 30.27 13.24
C THR A 385 -13.83 29.43 13.98
N GLY A 386 -14.11 28.23 13.46
CA GLY A 386 -14.98 27.27 14.13
C GLY A 386 -16.32 27.01 13.45
N SER A 387 -16.99 25.96 13.90
CA SER A 387 -18.34 25.53 13.51
C SER A 387 -18.95 24.66 14.59
N TRP A 388 -20.21 24.32 14.45
CA TRP A 388 -20.99 23.49 15.35
C TRP A 388 -21.13 22.05 14.84
N VAL A 389 -21.52 21.13 15.70
CA VAL A 389 -21.94 19.77 15.31
C VAL A 389 -23.42 19.61 15.66
N PRO A 390 -24.32 19.35 14.65
CA PRO A 390 -24.04 19.22 13.21
C PRO A 390 -23.59 20.53 12.57
N GLU A 391 -22.77 20.43 11.48
CA GLU A 391 -22.25 21.60 10.79
C GLU A 391 -23.37 22.34 10.04
N ASP A 392 -23.45 23.66 10.28
CA ASP A 392 -24.26 24.58 9.53
C ASP A 392 -23.41 25.39 8.53
N LYS A 393 -24.05 25.90 7.46
CA LYS A 393 -23.38 26.77 6.52
C LYS A 393 -23.19 28.15 7.15
N MET A 394 -21.98 28.44 7.60
CA MET A 394 -21.58 29.69 8.24
C MET A 394 -20.38 30.29 7.54
N VAL A 395 -20.22 31.59 7.69
CA VAL A 395 -18.98 32.28 7.29
C VAL A 395 -17.89 31.88 8.27
N CYS A 396 -16.73 31.54 7.78
CA CYS A 396 -15.55 31.19 8.56
C CYS A 396 -14.27 31.72 7.91
N ALA A 397 -13.20 31.81 8.67
CA ALA A 397 -11.89 32.21 8.19
C ALA A 397 -10.83 31.17 8.55
N THR A 398 -9.81 31.03 7.72
CA THR A 398 -8.62 30.27 8.05
C THR A 398 -7.84 30.94 9.18
N THR A 399 -7.25 30.17 10.10
CA THR A 399 -6.47 30.72 11.21
C THR A 399 -5.01 30.30 11.18
N SER A 400 -4.71 29.01 11.15
CA SER A 400 -3.32 28.55 11.29
C SER A 400 -3.07 27.15 10.74
N LEU A 401 -1.79 26.85 10.55
CA LEU A 401 -1.26 25.48 10.42
C LEU A 401 -0.34 25.21 11.60
N THR A 402 -0.61 24.14 12.33
CA THR A 402 0.22 23.63 13.42
C THR A 402 0.45 22.14 13.30
N PHE A 403 1.44 21.64 14.06
CA PHE A 403 1.69 20.19 14.15
C PHE A 403 1.71 19.77 15.61
N THR A 404 1.17 18.59 15.88
CA THR A 404 1.22 17.98 17.22
C THR A 404 1.81 16.59 17.17
N ARG A 405 2.42 16.18 18.30
CA ARG A 405 2.85 14.81 18.58
C ARG A 405 2.27 14.39 19.91
N ARG A 406 1.37 13.39 19.91
CA ARG A 406 0.63 12.96 21.11
C ARG A 406 -0.04 14.15 21.83
N GLY A 407 -0.67 15.04 21.06
CA GLY A 407 -1.36 16.23 21.58
C GLY A 407 -0.45 17.39 22.00
N ARG A 408 0.88 17.28 21.89
CA ARG A 408 1.81 18.36 22.24
C ARG A 408 2.27 19.09 20.97
N PRO A 409 2.34 20.43 20.98
CA PRO A 409 2.84 21.21 19.85
C PRO A 409 4.27 20.81 19.44
N VAL A 410 4.53 20.76 18.14
CA VAL A 410 5.84 20.48 17.57
C VAL A 410 6.34 21.73 16.84
N PRO A 411 7.56 22.20 17.09
CA PRO A 411 8.16 23.30 16.33
C PRO A 411 8.24 22.94 14.83
N LEU A 412 7.87 23.88 13.96
CA LEU A 412 7.83 23.71 12.50
C LEU A 412 9.19 23.38 11.90
N ASP A 413 10.28 23.89 12.50
CA ASP A 413 11.65 23.59 12.13
C ASP A 413 12.07 22.13 12.46
N ARG A 414 11.25 21.38 13.18
CA ARG A 414 11.41 19.96 13.48
C ARG A 414 10.47 19.03 12.70
N VAL A 415 9.59 19.62 11.89
CA VAL A 415 8.73 18.86 10.98
C VAL A 415 9.54 18.53 9.72
N PRO A 416 9.46 17.28 9.18
CA PRO A 416 10.13 16.96 7.93
C PRO A 416 9.80 17.97 6.83
N PRO A 417 10.80 18.49 6.08
CA PRO A 417 10.58 19.59 5.12
C PRO A 417 9.51 19.29 4.06
N VAL A 418 9.47 18.05 3.56
CA VAL A 418 8.45 17.62 2.58
C VAL A 418 7.06 17.68 3.21
N LEU A 419 6.89 17.13 4.41
CA LEU A 419 5.61 17.18 5.13
C LEU A 419 5.16 18.61 5.39
N LEU A 420 6.09 19.46 5.81
CA LEU A 420 5.78 20.87 6.06
C LEU A 420 5.33 21.59 4.78
N ALA A 421 6.01 21.32 3.64
CA ALA A 421 5.65 21.86 2.34
C ALA A 421 4.26 21.44 1.89
N GLU A 422 3.95 20.13 1.99
CA GLU A 422 2.65 19.57 1.62
C GLU A 422 1.51 20.14 2.48
N CYS A 423 1.67 20.15 3.80
CA CYS A 423 0.64 20.70 4.69
C CYS A 423 0.48 22.23 4.52
N ARG A 424 1.57 22.96 4.16
CA ARG A 424 1.48 24.36 3.80
C ARG A 424 0.71 24.58 2.49
N ALA A 425 0.88 23.69 1.51
CA ALA A 425 0.09 23.70 0.27
C ALA A 425 -1.38 23.38 0.54
N ASP A 426 -1.68 22.47 1.47
CA ASP A 426 -3.04 22.19 1.93
C ASP A 426 -3.67 23.42 2.60
N TYR A 427 -2.93 24.11 3.47
CA TYR A 427 -3.35 25.37 4.09
C TYR A 427 -3.62 26.48 3.05
N ALA A 428 -2.73 26.60 2.04
CA ALA A 428 -2.90 27.55 0.93
C ALA A 428 -4.17 27.26 0.10
N ALA A 429 -4.50 25.99 -0.08
CA ALA A 429 -5.72 25.62 -0.80
C ALA A 429 -7.01 25.94 -0.03
N LEU A 430 -6.97 25.91 1.30
CA LEU A 430 -8.09 26.41 2.12
C LEU A 430 -8.19 27.93 2.03
N ALA A 431 -7.08 28.65 2.12
CA ALA A 431 -7.04 30.09 1.97
C ALA A 431 -7.50 30.57 0.59
N ALA A 432 -7.22 29.80 -0.47
CA ALA A 432 -7.64 30.12 -1.84
C ALA A 432 -9.17 30.01 -2.07
N LEU A 433 -9.94 29.54 -1.09
CA LEU A 433 -11.40 29.49 -1.18
C LEU A 433 -12.08 30.86 -1.14
N GLY A 434 -11.37 31.88 -0.66
CA GLY A 434 -11.90 33.24 -0.66
C GLY A 434 -10.86 34.28 -0.31
N PRO A 435 -11.24 35.56 -0.36
CA PRO A 435 -10.33 36.68 -0.16
C PRO A 435 -9.90 36.84 1.30
N TYR A 436 -8.78 37.47 1.51
CA TYR A 436 -8.38 37.97 2.84
C TYR A 436 -9.28 39.14 3.29
N ASP A 437 -9.75 39.08 4.52
CA ASP A 437 -10.50 40.15 5.19
C ASP A 437 -9.69 40.61 6.41
N PRO A 438 -9.28 41.90 6.51
CA PRO A 438 -8.56 42.40 7.68
C PRO A 438 -9.37 42.34 8.97
N ASP A 439 -10.70 42.36 8.86
CA ASP A 439 -11.64 42.33 9.99
C ASP A 439 -12.22 40.95 10.24
N TRP A 440 -11.53 39.89 9.75
CA TRP A 440 -11.99 38.48 9.80
C TRP A 440 -12.38 38.01 11.22
N GLU A 441 -11.74 38.49 12.26
CA GLU A 441 -12.05 38.13 13.65
C GLU A 441 -13.48 38.54 14.06
N VAL A 442 -13.98 39.64 13.47
CA VAL A 442 -15.35 40.09 13.69
C VAL A 442 -16.30 39.48 12.66
N SER A 443 -15.86 39.41 11.39
CA SER A 443 -16.70 38.95 10.28
C SER A 443 -16.98 37.43 10.32
N ALA A 444 -16.11 36.64 10.92
CA ALA A 444 -16.19 35.20 11.01
C ALA A 444 -16.33 34.68 12.47
N SER A 445 -16.80 35.50 13.38
CA SER A 445 -17.13 35.03 14.73
C SER A 445 -18.35 34.09 14.66
N PRO A 446 -18.29 32.88 15.26
CA PRO A 446 -19.42 31.95 15.32
C PRO A 446 -20.58 32.43 16.21
#